data_8269b2efec4f43a6f876d5db331dd111
#
_entry.id   8269b2efec4f43a6f876d5db331dd111
#
_cell.length_a   1.000
_cell.length_b   1.000
_cell.length_c   1.000
_cell.angle_alpha   90.00
_cell.angle_beta   90.00
_cell.angle_gamma   90.00
#
_symmetry.space_group_name_H-M   'P 1'
#
loop_
_entity.id
_entity.type
_entity.pdbx_description
1 polymer ?
#
loop_
_entity_poly.entity_id
_entity_poly.type
_entity_poly.pdbx_seq_one_letter_code
_entity_poly.pdbx_strand_id
1 'polypeptide(L)'
;MKLTEKKVSSKAIFDGNVLHVRLDAIELPNGKPATREYVHHIGAVAVLPLTDEGEVVLERQYRYPYHEILVEIPAGKLESPEEDPRKAALRELEEETGAVASELVYLGDYYASPAILDERIRLYLARGLTFAESHTDEDEFLEVFRMPLEELVAEVMAGNIPDGKTQVAAMRVFHMLKNEEEEKKDETEL
;
A
#
# COMPACT_ATOMS: atom_id res chain seq x y z
N MET A 1 -23.86 -6.66 -20.82
CA MET A 1 -22.70 -7.33 -21.45
C MET A 1 -21.99 -8.13 -20.38
N LYS A 2 -21.66 -9.41 -20.64
CA LYS A 2 -20.90 -10.24 -19.68
C LYS A 2 -19.41 -9.97 -19.91
N LEU A 3 -18.69 -9.54 -18.87
CA LEU A 3 -17.27 -9.16 -18.96
C LEU A 3 -16.32 -10.18 -18.31
N THR A 4 -16.88 -11.18 -17.61
CA THR A 4 -16.09 -12.15 -16.86
C THR A 4 -15.46 -13.20 -17.77
N GLU A 5 -14.19 -13.45 -17.57
CA GLU A 5 -13.43 -14.55 -18.19
C GLU A 5 -13.48 -15.78 -17.26
N LYS A 6 -13.43 -16.97 -17.86
CA LYS A 6 -13.46 -18.23 -17.11
C LYS A 6 -12.10 -18.91 -17.19
N LYS A 7 -11.46 -19.10 -16.05
CA LYS A 7 -10.22 -19.89 -15.96
C LYS A 7 -10.50 -21.37 -16.29
N VAL A 8 -9.70 -21.92 -17.18
CA VAL A 8 -9.74 -23.34 -17.61
C VAL A 8 -8.62 -24.12 -16.95
N SER A 9 -7.40 -23.62 -17.01
CA SER A 9 -6.22 -24.23 -16.38
C SER A 9 -5.16 -23.19 -16.07
N SER A 10 -4.18 -23.57 -15.25
CA SER A 10 -3.05 -22.71 -14.86
C SER A 10 -1.75 -23.51 -14.94
N LYS A 11 -0.67 -22.84 -15.36
CA LYS A 11 0.68 -23.39 -15.39
C LYS A 11 1.65 -22.39 -14.76
N ALA A 12 2.51 -22.85 -13.85
CA ALA A 12 3.64 -22.07 -13.38
C ALA A 12 4.69 -21.97 -14.51
N ILE A 13 5.11 -20.75 -14.82
CA ILE A 13 6.16 -20.48 -15.83
C ILE A 13 7.48 -20.18 -15.12
N PHE A 14 7.44 -19.43 -14.03
CA PHE A 14 8.57 -19.17 -13.14
C PHE A 14 8.06 -19.18 -11.70
N ASP A 15 8.83 -19.75 -10.80
CA ASP A 15 8.49 -19.88 -9.38
C ASP A 15 9.77 -19.60 -8.57
N GLY A 16 10.00 -18.32 -8.28
CA GLY A 16 11.14 -17.81 -7.50
C GLY A 16 10.77 -17.52 -6.05
N ASN A 17 11.67 -16.87 -5.34
CA ASN A 17 11.42 -16.46 -3.94
C ASN A 17 10.40 -15.31 -3.85
N VAL A 18 10.38 -14.42 -4.86
CA VAL A 18 9.51 -13.23 -4.88
C VAL A 18 8.50 -13.28 -6.02
N LEU A 19 8.92 -13.74 -7.21
CA LEU A 19 8.09 -13.74 -8.40
C LEU A 19 7.50 -15.12 -8.68
N HIS A 20 6.18 -15.18 -8.78
CA HIS A 20 5.43 -16.39 -9.14
C HIS A 20 4.64 -16.13 -10.43
N VAL A 21 5.26 -16.38 -11.59
CA VAL A 21 4.67 -16.11 -12.92
C VAL A 21 3.76 -17.27 -13.33
N ARG A 22 2.51 -16.95 -13.68
CA ARG A 22 1.48 -17.89 -14.10
C ARG A 22 1.08 -17.65 -15.56
N LEU A 23 0.76 -18.73 -16.27
CA LEU A 23 0.10 -18.73 -17.56
C LEU A 23 -1.21 -19.50 -17.43
N ASP A 24 -2.32 -18.78 -17.51
CA ASP A 24 -3.66 -19.35 -17.47
C ASP A 24 -4.25 -19.50 -18.87
N ALA A 25 -4.81 -20.67 -19.17
CA ALA A 25 -5.74 -20.83 -20.28
C ALA A 25 -7.13 -20.41 -19.81
N ILE A 26 -7.80 -19.58 -20.59
CA ILE A 26 -9.10 -19.00 -20.27
C ILE A 26 -10.10 -19.13 -21.42
N GLU A 27 -11.39 -19.00 -21.10
CA GLU A 27 -12.48 -18.80 -22.04
C GLU A 27 -12.97 -17.35 -21.92
N LEU A 28 -12.93 -16.62 -23.02
CA LEU A 28 -13.43 -15.25 -23.13
C LEU A 28 -14.97 -15.19 -23.02
N PRO A 29 -15.56 -14.03 -22.74
CA PRO A 29 -17.02 -13.85 -22.67
C PRO A 29 -17.80 -14.27 -23.91
N ASN A 30 -17.12 -14.33 -25.06
CA ASN A 30 -17.68 -14.78 -26.35
C ASN A 30 -17.44 -16.28 -26.63
N GLY A 31 -16.94 -17.05 -25.64
CA GLY A 31 -16.67 -18.48 -25.74
C GLY A 31 -15.36 -18.86 -26.45
N LYS A 32 -14.55 -17.88 -26.90
CA LYS A 32 -13.27 -18.17 -27.55
C LYS A 32 -12.16 -18.46 -26.52
N PRO A 33 -11.23 -19.38 -26.83
CA PRO A 33 -10.07 -19.61 -25.97
C PRO A 33 -9.08 -18.44 -26.05
N ALA A 34 -8.40 -18.17 -24.95
CA ALA A 34 -7.31 -17.20 -24.86
C ALA A 34 -6.36 -17.59 -23.72
N THR A 35 -5.31 -16.80 -23.51
CA THR A 35 -4.39 -16.97 -22.39
C THR A 35 -4.22 -15.65 -21.61
N ARG A 36 -3.82 -15.78 -20.33
CA ARG A 36 -3.41 -14.65 -19.48
C ARG A 36 -2.09 -15.00 -18.79
N GLU A 37 -1.16 -14.08 -18.90
CA GLU A 37 0.10 -14.13 -18.16
C GLU A 37 0.03 -13.10 -17.04
N TYR A 38 0.38 -13.51 -15.83
CA TYR A 38 0.39 -12.61 -14.68
C TYR A 38 1.35 -13.07 -13.61
N VAL A 39 1.73 -12.14 -12.74
CA VAL A 39 2.48 -12.41 -11.51
C VAL A 39 1.48 -12.61 -10.38
N HIS A 40 1.56 -13.76 -9.73
CA HIS A 40 0.76 -14.06 -8.53
C HIS A 40 1.46 -13.55 -7.28
N HIS A 41 0.71 -12.88 -6.40
CA HIS A 41 1.18 -12.30 -5.15
C HIS A 41 0.18 -12.58 -4.02
N ILE A 42 0.69 -12.85 -2.80
CA ILE A 42 -0.16 -13.18 -1.64
C ILE A 42 -0.90 -11.96 -1.07
N GLY A 43 -0.51 -10.76 -1.47
CA GLY A 43 -1.03 -9.49 -0.99
C GLY A 43 -0.04 -8.76 -0.11
N ALA A 44 -0.33 -7.48 0.11
CA ALA A 44 0.49 -6.57 0.90
C ALA A 44 -0.38 -5.60 1.70
N VAL A 45 0.27 -4.86 2.59
CA VAL A 45 -0.31 -3.77 3.36
C VAL A 45 0.57 -2.53 3.21
N ALA A 46 -0.02 -1.35 3.36
CA ALA A 46 0.71 -0.11 3.50
C ALA A 46 -0.01 0.79 4.51
N VAL A 47 0.77 1.50 5.29
CA VAL A 47 0.26 2.32 6.39
C VAL A 47 0.72 3.75 6.19
N LEU A 48 -0.19 4.72 6.29
CA LEU A 48 0.15 6.13 6.44
C LEU A 48 0.08 6.48 7.93
N PRO A 49 1.23 6.59 8.62
CA PRO A 49 1.25 6.92 10.02
C PRO A 49 1.19 8.44 10.18
N LEU A 50 0.15 8.94 10.84
CA LEU A 50 -0.07 10.37 11.05
C LEU A 50 0.09 10.70 12.53
N THR A 51 1.01 11.60 12.85
CA THR A 51 1.22 12.11 14.21
C THR A 51 0.14 13.12 14.60
N ASP A 52 0.03 13.41 15.91
CA ASP A 52 -0.89 14.42 16.41
C ASP A 52 -0.54 15.84 15.95
N GLU A 53 0.72 16.07 15.54
CA GLU A 53 1.20 17.32 14.95
C GLU A 53 0.88 17.45 13.46
N GLY A 54 0.27 16.43 12.84
CA GLY A 54 -0.07 16.41 11.40
C GLY A 54 1.07 16.03 10.49
N GLU A 55 2.13 15.42 11.02
CA GLU A 55 3.25 14.91 10.23
C GLU A 55 3.03 13.43 9.87
N VAL A 56 3.39 13.06 8.64
CA VAL A 56 3.41 11.68 8.16
C VAL A 56 4.81 11.10 8.38
N VAL A 57 4.88 9.90 8.94
CA VAL A 57 6.13 9.13 9.01
C VAL A 57 6.34 8.45 7.67
N LEU A 58 7.46 8.72 7.05
CA LEU A 58 7.86 8.27 5.73
C LEU A 58 9.21 7.58 5.80
N GLU A 59 9.52 6.84 4.76
CA GLU A 59 10.81 6.20 4.59
C GLU A 59 11.40 6.47 3.21
N ARG A 60 12.74 6.44 3.12
CA ARG A 60 13.48 6.36 1.88
C ARG A 60 14.03 4.96 1.72
N GLN A 61 13.70 4.31 0.62
CA GLN A 61 14.16 2.97 0.29
C GLN A 61 14.69 2.92 -1.14
N TYR A 62 15.85 2.24 -1.33
CA TYR A 62 16.36 1.99 -2.67
C TYR A 62 15.56 0.89 -3.36
N ARG A 63 14.92 1.22 -4.47
CA ARG A 63 14.14 0.27 -5.28
C ARG A 63 14.97 -0.19 -6.49
N TYR A 64 15.56 -1.37 -6.35
CA TYR A 64 16.48 -1.94 -7.36
C TYR A 64 15.94 -1.92 -8.80
N PRO A 65 14.65 -2.23 -9.09
CA PRO A 65 14.16 -2.21 -10.47
C PRO A 65 14.18 -0.84 -11.14
N TYR A 66 14.12 0.25 -10.35
CA TYR A 66 14.17 1.64 -10.83
C TYR A 66 15.56 2.25 -10.74
N HIS A 67 16.47 1.63 -9.96
CA HIS A 67 17.78 2.17 -9.59
C HIS A 67 17.70 3.56 -8.92
N GLU A 68 16.65 3.77 -8.14
CA GLU A 68 16.34 5.04 -7.47
C GLU A 68 16.00 4.83 -6.00
N ILE A 69 16.23 5.88 -5.19
CA ILE A 69 15.71 5.95 -3.83
C ILE A 69 14.34 6.63 -3.91
N LEU A 70 13.31 5.92 -3.46
CA LEU A 70 11.95 6.42 -3.44
C LEU A 70 11.55 6.85 -2.02
N VAL A 71 10.65 7.82 -1.95
CA VAL A 71 9.95 8.21 -0.73
C VAL A 71 8.63 7.45 -0.69
N GLU A 72 8.42 6.70 0.38
CA GLU A 72 7.30 5.78 0.53
C GLU A 72 6.69 5.87 1.94
N ILE A 73 5.44 5.44 2.07
CA ILE A 73 4.87 5.07 3.38
C ILE A 73 5.28 3.64 3.73
N PRO A 74 5.44 3.28 5.01
CA PRO A 74 5.70 1.92 5.46
C PRO A 74 4.79 0.89 4.81
N ALA A 75 5.37 -0.21 4.31
CA ALA A 75 4.61 -1.21 3.58
C ALA A 75 5.36 -2.53 3.44
N GLY A 76 4.66 -3.63 3.68
CA GLY A 76 5.21 -4.95 3.47
C GLY A 76 4.20 -5.97 2.97
N LYS A 77 4.69 -7.11 2.55
CA LYS A 77 3.86 -8.22 2.09
C LYS A 77 3.32 -9.02 3.28
N LEU A 78 2.21 -9.68 3.09
CA LEU A 78 1.72 -10.66 4.04
C LEU A 78 2.73 -11.83 4.18
N GLU A 79 2.87 -12.38 5.37
CA GLU A 79 3.70 -13.59 5.60
C GLU A 79 3.02 -14.86 5.08
N SER A 80 1.69 -14.87 5.06
CA SER A 80 0.89 -15.96 4.49
C SER A 80 -0.43 -15.44 3.92
N PRO A 81 -1.10 -16.23 3.04
CA PRO A 81 -2.42 -15.87 2.52
C PRO A 81 -3.51 -15.75 3.60
N GLU A 82 -3.31 -16.38 4.77
CA GLU A 82 -4.22 -16.41 5.91
C GLU A 82 -3.92 -15.30 6.93
N GLU A 83 -2.81 -14.57 6.80
CA GLU A 83 -2.46 -13.49 7.72
C GLU A 83 -3.53 -12.38 7.69
N ASP A 84 -3.95 -11.95 8.89
CA ASP A 84 -4.84 -10.81 9.03
C ASP A 84 -4.14 -9.52 8.58
N PRO A 85 -4.60 -8.86 7.51
CA PRO A 85 -3.94 -7.66 6.99
C PRO A 85 -3.85 -6.51 8.00
N ARG A 86 -4.75 -6.45 8.97
CA ARG A 86 -4.69 -5.44 10.04
C ARG A 86 -3.51 -5.70 10.97
N LYS A 87 -3.23 -6.98 11.27
CA LYS A 87 -2.08 -7.37 12.07
C LYS A 87 -0.77 -7.16 11.31
N ALA A 88 -0.74 -7.55 10.03
CA ALA A 88 0.39 -7.28 9.15
C ALA A 88 0.72 -5.78 9.09
N ALA A 89 -0.30 -4.91 8.95
CA ALA A 89 -0.12 -3.46 8.90
C ALA A 89 0.49 -2.90 10.20
N LEU A 90 0.10 -3.41 11.36
CA LEU A 90 0.68 -2.98 12.64
C LEU A 90 2.10 -3.51 12.81
N ARG A 91 2.39 -4.74 12.38
CA ARG A 91 3.72 -5.35 12.40
C ARG A 91 4.70 -4.57 11.53
N GLU A 92 4.39 -4.35 10.25
CA GLU A 92 5.23 -3.59 9.32
C GLU A 92 5.49 -2.16 9.82
N LEU A 93 4.45 -1.48 10.33
CA LEU A 93 4.60 -0.15 10.89
C LEU A 93 5.62 -0.11 12.04
N GLU A 94 5.55 -1.09 12.96
CA GLU A 94 6.46 -1.17 14.11
C GLU A 94 7.88 -1.57 13.67
N GLU A 95 8.03 -2.57 12.80
CA GLU A 95 9.32 -3.08 12.32
C GLU A 95 10.10 -2.00 11.57
N GLU A 96 9.48 -1.32 10.60
CA GLU A 96 10.15 -0.32 9.76
C GLU A 96 10.38 1.01 10.47
N THR A 97 9.42 1.48 11.28
CA THR A 97 9.46 2.84 11.82
C THR A 97 9.57 2.94 13.35
N GLY A 98 9.41 1.84 14.06
CA GLY A 98 9.26 1.83 15.51
C GLY A 98 7.94 2.46 16.01
N ALA A 99 7.01 2.80 15.12
CA ALA A 99 5.74 3.42 15.49
C ALA A 99 4.71 2.35 15.91
N VAL A 100 4.08 2.56 17.06
CA VAL A 100 2.96 1.77 17.55
C VAL A 100 1.71 2.63 17.54
N ALA A 101 0.66 2.18 16.84
CA ALA A 101 -0.58 2.92 16.67
C ALA A 101 -1.67 2.43 17.64
N SER A 102 -2.42 3.34 18.25
CA SER A 102 -3.62 3.01 19.03
C SER A 102 -4.87 2.89 18.15
N GLU A 103 -4.87 3.51 16.98
CA GLU A 103 -5.98 3.48 16.01
C GLU A 103 -5.45 3.14 14.62
N LEU A 104 -6.16 2.24 13.92
CA LEU A 104 -5.88 1.87 12.54
C LEU A 104 -7.17 1.91 11.72
N VAL A 105 -7.26 2.81 10.76
CA VAL A 105 -8.42 3.04 9.89
C VAL A 105 -8.14 2.47 8.50
N TYR A 106 -9.02 1.60 8.00
CA TYR A 106 -8.89 1.06 6.64
C TYR A 106 -9.30 2.11 5.60
N LEU A 107 -8.37 2.42 4.70
CA LEU A 107 -8.57 3.40 3.62
C LEU A 107 -9.05 2.79 2.30
N GLY A 108 -8.98 1.48 2.16
CA GLY A 108 -9.37 0.76 0.94
C GLY A 108 -8.18 0.05 0.27
N ASP A 109 -8.49 -0.69 -0.79
CA ASP A 109 -7.49 -1.43 -1.56
C ASP A 109 -6.84 -0.55 -2.65
N TYR A 110 -5.59 -0.88 -2.96
CA TYR A 110 -4.83 -0.36 -4.09
C TYR A 110 -4.30 -1.52 -4.93
N TYR A 111 -4.43 -1.42 -6.24
CA TYR A 111 -3.91 -2.37 -7.22
C TYR A 111 -2.83 -1.67 -8.06
N ALA A 112 -1.57 -2.07 -7.87
CA ALA A 112 -0.44 -1.40 -8.50
C ALA A 112 -0.42 -1.56 -10.03
N SER A 113 -0.70 -2.78 -10.52
CA SER A 113 -0.69 -3.08 -11.96
C SER A 113 -1.70 -4.18 -12.31
N PRO A 114 -3.01 -3.88 -12.29
CA PRO A 114 -4.08 -4.91 -12.38
C PRO A 114 -4.14 -5.64 -13.72
N ALA A 115 -3.36 -5.23 -14.72
CA ALA A 115 -3.28 -5.92 -16.00
C ALA A 115 -2.37 -7.16 -15.98
N ILE A 116 -1.35 -7.17 -15.08
CA ILE A 116 -0.30 -8.20 -15.06
C ILE A 116 0.07 -8.70 -13.66
N LEU A 117 -0.50 -8.13 -12.61
CA LEU A 117 -0.19 -8.45 -11.22
C LEU A 117 -1.50 -8.57 -10.43
N ASP A 118 -1.66 -9.64 -9.66
CA ASP A 118 -2.85 -9.83 -8.82
C ASP A 118 -2.65 -9.35 -7.36
N GLU A 119 -1.57 -8.61 -7.13
CA GLU A 119 -1.30 -8.00 -5.83
C GLU A 119 -2.43 -7.05 -5.41
N ARG A 120 -2.83 -7.20 -4.17
CA ARG A 120 -3.74 -6.31 -3.47
C ARG A 120 -3.00 -5.69 -2.29
N ILE A 121 -2.78 -4.38 -2.33
CA ILE A 121 -2.20 -3.62 -1.22
C ILE A 121 -3.36 -3.00 -0.43
N ARG A 122 -3.49 -3.37 0.85
CA ARG A 122 -4.51 -2.80 1.73
C ARG A 122 -3.93 -1.58 2.42
N LEU A 123 -4.53 -0.42 2.15
CA LEU A 123 -4.08 0.86 2.69
C LEU A 123 -4.76 1.14 4.04
N TYR A 124 -3.97 1.62 4.98
CA TYR A 124 -4.44 2.02 6.31
C TYR A 124 -3.91 3.41 6.68
N LEU A 125 -4.67 4.11 7.53
CA LEU A 125 -4.21 5.27 8.30
C LEU A 125 -3.98 4.79 9.73
N ALA A 126 -2.81 5.12 10.29
CA ALA A 126 -2.49 4.90 11.70
C ALA A 126 -2.46 6.23 12.45
N ARG A 127 -3.12 6.29 13.62
CA ARG A 127 -3.19 7.44 14.52
C ARG A 127 -2.88 7.06 15.97
N GLY A 128 -2.65 8.06 16.81
CA GLY A 128 -2.33 7.88 18.23
C GLY A 128 -1.02 7.12 18.37
N LEU A 129 0.02 7.65 17.71
CA LEU A 129 1.32 7.01 17.58
C LEU A 129 2.16 7.20 18.85
N THR A 130 2.81 6.12 19.25
CA THR A 130 3.96 6.14 20.16
C THR A 130 5.14 5.52 19.44
N PHE A 131 6.37 5.84 19.84
CA PHE A 131 7.57 5.41 19.14
C PHE A 131 8.48 4.59 20.05
N ALA A 132 8.96 3.47 19.55
CA ALA A 132 9.97 2.59 20.13
C ALA A 132 11.19 2.49 19.19
N GLU A 133 12.14 1.64 19.50
CA GLU A 133 13.22 1.31 18.56
C GLU A 133 12.67 0.50 17.39
N SER A 134 13.04 0.85 16.14
CA SER A 134 12.70 0.08 14.95
C SER A 134 13.57 -1.18 14.85
N HIS A 135 13.02 -2.23 14.26
CA HIS A 135 13.69 -3.52 14.09
C HIS A 135 13.50 -4.02 12.66
N THR A 136 14.11 -3.30 11.70
CA THR A 136 14.11 -3.72 10.27
C THR A 136 14.86 -5.03 10.07
N ASP A 137 14.49 -5.77 9.04
CA ASP A 137 15.20 -6.98 8.61
C ASP A 137 16.68 -6.67 8.25
N GLU A 138 17.58 -7.66 8.38
CA GLU A 138 19.01 -7.46 8.18
C GLU A 138 19.41 -6.97 6.78
N ASP A 139 18.54 -7.17 5.77
CA ASP A 139 18.71 -6.76 4.38
C ASP A 139 17.86 -5.53 3.98
N GLU A 140 17.13 -4.95 4.92
CA GLU A 140 16.34 -3.73 4.73
C GLU A 140 17.10 -2.48 5.23
N PHE A 141 17.44 -1.62 4.28
CA PHE A 141 18.10 -0.34 4.54
C PHE A 141 17.13 0.80 4.29
N LEU A 142 16.55 1.31 5.38
CA LEU A 142 15.54 2.38 5.38
C LEU A 142 16.09 3.63 6.07
N GLU A 143 15.70 4.80 5.57
CA GLU A 143 15.88 6.08 6.26
C GLU A 143 14.50 6.62 6.62
N VAL A 144 14.12 6.54 7.89
CA VAL A 144 12.83 7.03 8.39
C VAL A 144 12.90 8.51 8.68
N PHE A 145 11.91 9.28 8.22
CA PHE A 145 11.80 10.71 8.46
C PHE A 145 10.34 11.15 8.56
N ARG A 146 10.10 12.43 8.87
CA ARG A 146 8.75 12.98 8.97
C ARG A 146 8.58 14.15 8.01
N MET A 147 7.35 14.33 7.53
CA MET A 147 6.97 15.43 6.65
C MET A 147 5.52 15.82 6.95
N PRO A 148 5.18 17.11 7.03
CA PRO A 148 3.79 17.56 7.14
C PRO A 148 2.92 16.96 6.03
N LEU A 149 1.70 16.51 6.34
CA LEU A 149 0.82 15.91 5.34
C LEU A 149 0.54 16.85 4.16
N GLU A 150 0.39 18.14 4.42
CA GLU A 150 0.17 19.14 3.37
C GLU A 150 1.37 19.25 2.41
N GLU A 151 2.60 19.15 2.94
CA GLU A 151 3.82 19.14 2.14
C GLU A 151 3.91 17.85 1.31
N LEU A 152 3.62 16.69 1.91
CA LEU A 152 3.56 15.42 1.19
C LEU A 152 2.56 15.48 0.02
N VAL A 153 1.38 16.03 0.25
CA VAL A 153 0.37 16.22 -0.81
C VAL A 153 0.87 17.17 -1.90
N ALA A 154 1.56 18.25 -1.53
CA ALA A 154 2.15 19.16 -2.50
C ALA A 154 3.21 18.48 -3.36
N GLU A 155 4.09 17.68 -2.77
CA GLU A 155 5.10 16.86 -3.45
C GLU A 155 4.48 15.80 -4.38
N VAL A 156 3.39 15.15 -3.93
CA VAL A 156 2.57 14.24 -4.77
C VAL A 156 2.03 14.97 -5.99
N MET A 157 1.42 16.15 -5.79
CA MET A 157 0.83 16.95 -6.88
C MET A 157 1.88 17.53 -7.82
N ALA A 158 3.10 17.77 -7.33
CA ALA A 158 4.25 18.19 -8.15
C ALA A 158 4.88 17.03 -8.95
N GLY A 159 4.50 15.77 -8.64
CA GLY A 159 5.05 14.58 -9.30
C GLY A 159 6.39 14.11 -8.73
N ASN A 160 6.78 14.59 -7.55
CA ASN A 160 8.05 14.26 -6.89
C ASN A 160 7.97 12.96 -6.08
N ILE A 161 6.77 12.44 -5.80
CA ILE A 161 6.53 11.17 -5.12
C ILE A 161 5.95 10.18 -6.15
N PRO A 162 6.75 9.33 -6.80
CA PRO A 162 6.27 8.42 -7.84
C PRO A 162 5.57 7.17 -7.29
N ASP A 163 5.75 6.84 -6.02
CA ASP A 163 5.15 5.65 -5.40
C ASP A 163 3.62 5.77 -5.29
N GLY A 164 2.91 4.89 -6.02
CA GLY A 164 1.45 4.98 -6.15
C GLY A 164 0.69 4.71 -4.85
N LYS A 165 1.16 3.81 -3.98
CA LYS A 165 0.50 3.53 -2.69
C LYS A 165 0.56 4.75 -1.77
N THR A 166 1.70 5.45 -1.74
CA THR A 166 1.91 6.69 -0.98
C THR A 166 1.02 7.80 -1.50
N GLN A 167 0.98 8.01 -2.84
CA GLN A 167 0.11 9.01 -3.46
C GLN A 167 -1.36 8.79 -3.07
N VAL A 168 -1.86 7.55 -3.23
CA VAL A 168 -3.28 7.24 -2.96
C VAL A 168 -3.61 7.40 -1.49
N ALA A 169 -2.75 6.92 -0.58
CA ALA A 169 -2.96 7.05 0.85
C ALA A 169 -2.95 8.51 1.31
N ALA A 170 -1.94 9.29 0.89
CA ALA A 170 -1.82 10.72 1.20
C ALA A 170 -3.05 11.51 0.77
N MET A 171 -3.51 11.31 -0.48
CA MET A 171 -4.68 12.02 -1.00
C MET A 171 -5.98 11.63 -0.29
N ARG A 172 -6.17 10.34 0.03
CA ARG A 172 -7.35 9.88 0.78
C ARG A 172 -7.39 10.47 2.18
N VAL A 173 -6.27 10.43 2.91
CA VAL A 173 -6.16 10.98 4.26
C VAL A 173 -6.38 12.49 4.25
N PHE A 174 -5.76 13.20 3.34
CA PHE A 174 -5.92 14.65 3.22
C PHE A 174 -7.39 15.06 3.00
N HIS A 175 -8.12 14.38 2.09
CA HIS A 175 -9.54 14.65 1.89
C HIS A 175 -10.41 14.25 3.07
N MET A 176 -10.08 13.15 3.74
CA MET A 176 -10.79 12.70 4.94
C MET A 176 -10.69 13.75 6.06
N LEU A 177 -9.49 14.28 6.32
CA LEU A 177 -9.28 15.31 7.35
C LEU A 177 -9.99 16.62 7.02
N LYS A 178 -9.99 17.04 5.76
CA LYS A 178 -10.74 18.23 5.35
C LYS A 178 -12.25 18.11 5.59
N ASN A 179 -12.82 16.95 5.30
CA ASN A 179 -14.23 16.69 5.56
C ASN A 179 -14.54 16.70 7.07
N GLU A 180 -13.64 16.09 7.90
CA GLU A 180 -13.77 16.13 9.36
C GLU A 180 -13.74 17.57 9.92
N GLU A 181 -12.95 18.46 9.32
CA GLU A 181 -12.87 19.88 9.71
C GLU A 181 -14.11 20.67 9.28
N GLU A 182 -14.66 20.40 8.11
CA GLU A 182 -15.88 21.06 7.60
C GLU A 182 -17.08 20.66 8.45
N GLU A 183 -17.25 19.37 8.75
CA GLU A 183 -18.33 18.87 9.62
C GLU A 183 -18.29 19.52 11.02
N LYS A 184 -17.10 19.66 11.62
CA LYS A 184 -16.95 20.31 12.92
C LYS A 184 -17.29 21.80 12.89
N LYS A 185 -17.05 22.50 11.80
CA LYS A 185 -17.43 23.92 11.65
C LYS A 185 -18.94 24.08 11.58
N ASP A 186 -19.61 23.23 10.80
CA ASP A 186 -21.07 23.26 10.69
C ASP A 186 -21.78 22.96 12.02
N GLU A 187 -21.21 22.03 12.83
CA GLU A 187 -21.74 21.73 14.18
C GLU A 187 -21.56 22.87 15.18
N THR A 188 -20.55 23.74 14.96
CA THR A 188 -20.24 24.85 15.88
C THR A 188 -21.04 26.11 15.56
N GLU A 189 -21.60 26.22 14.35
CA GLU A 189 -22.44 27.35 13.89
C GLU A 189 -23.96 27.15 14.16
N LEU A 190 -24.35 25.99 14.72
CA LEU A 190 -25.73 25.66 15.14
C LEU A 190 -25.91 25.85 16.66
#